data_77d96fd4ab33ccab1ef0d120c86dddf8
#
_entry.id   77d96fd4ab33ccab1ef0d120c86dddf8
#
_cell.length_a   1.000
_cell.length_b   1.000
_cell.length_c   1.000
_cell.angle_alpha   90.00
_cell.angle_beta   90.00
_cell.angle_gamma   90.00
#
_symmetry.space_group_name_H-M   'P 1'
#
loop_
_entity.id
_entity.type
_entity.pdbx_description
1 polymer ?
#
loop_
_entity_poly.entity_id
_entity_poly.type
_entity_poly.pdbx_seq_one_letter_code
_entity_poly.pdbx_strand_id
1 'polypeptide(L)'
;MAKVRGPLMSLNARGQIAKTLVFMGWKGLKTIRTYAVPANPNSAAQQAQRGIMGNAVEAWHSVNLTGADKTAWDLFAKTLAAAQSGFNAFCRSFINLTVAGKTPLELFDGKDTSEVSGQVDMQISTTTGKAVSVKWGESPGSLINTDTAAEDGETGDYKKQLTGKTPGSKIYAQFVVTTEANAGSQTGIYEFVVSAG
;
A
#
# COMPACT_ATOMS: atom_id res chain seq x y z
N MET A 1 30.42 14.02 -20.59
CA MET A 1 30.33 14.77 -19.33
C MET A 1 31.72 15.26 -18.97
N ALA A 2 31.91 16.58 -18.78
CA ALA A 2 33.20 17.17 -18.40
C ALA A 2 33.28 17.41 -16.90
N LYS A 3 34.44 17.15 -16.29
CA LYS A 3 34.72 17.46 -14.88
C LYS A 3 35.23 18.89 -14.80
N VAL A 4 34.76 19.69 -13.86
CA VAL A 4 35.17 21.08 -13.65
C VAL A 4 35.59 21.33 -12.22
N ARG A 5 36.68 22.15 -12.08
CA ARG A 5 37.08 22.69 -10.78
C ARG A 5 36.71 24.17 -10.76
N GLY A 6 35.91 24.58 -9.76
CA GLY A 6 35.50 25.97 -9.61
C GLY A 6 34.71 26.55 -10.78
N PRO A 7 33.56 25.92 -11.20
CA PRO A 7 32.80 26.41 -12.33
C PRO A 7 32.29 27.83 -12.08
N LEU A 8 32.37 28.70 -13.10
CA LEU A 8 31.88 30.10 -13.04
C LEU A 8 32.50 30.94 -11.88
N MET A 9 33.81 30.75 -11.64
CA MET A 9 34.51 31.44 -10.53
C MET A 9 33.90 31.21 -9.15
N SER A 10 33.11 30.15 -9.01
CA SER A 10 32.42 29.74 -7.78
C SER A 10 32.92 28.41 -7.28
N LEU A 11 32.99 28.22 -5.96
CA LEU A 11 33.34 26.95 -5.34
C LEU A 11 32.29 25.87 -5.61
N ASN A 12 31.04 26.26 -5.89
CA ASN A 12 29.94 25.33 -6.12
C ASN A 12 28.91 25.97 -7.04
N ALA A 13 28.75 25.45 -8.25
CA ALA A 13 27.69 25.83 -9.17
C ALA A 13 26.74 24.67 -9.38
N ARG A 14 25.43 24.94 -9.28
CA ARG A 14 24.33 24.01 -9.55
C ARG A 14 23.25 24.72 -10.33
N GLY A 15 22.65 24.03 -11.29
CA GLY A 15 21.55 24.58 -12.07
C GLY A 15 21.85 24.60 -13.56
N GLN A 16 21.00 25.32 -14.29
CA GLN A 16 20.98 25.37 -15.74
C GLN A 16 21.24 26.79 -16.22
N ILE A 17 22.04 26.93 -17.27
CA ILE A 17 22.25 28.20 -17.96
C ILE A 17 21.64 28.12 -19.35
N ALA A 18 20.69 29.04 -19.62
CA ALA A 18 20.08 29.28 -20.93
C ALA A 18 19.68 28.03 -21.70
N LYS A 19 19.24 26.96 -21.03
CA LYS A 19 18.92 25.66 -21.66
C LYS A 19 20.05 25.08 -22.51
N THR A 20 21.30 25.46 -22.25
CA THR A 20 22.49 24.95 -22.97
C THR A 20 23.35 24.09 -22.11
N LEU A 21 23.66 24.54 -20.91
CA LEU A 21 24.57 23.87 -19.97
C LEU A 21 23.88 23.59 -18.64
N VAL A 22 24.18 22.43 -18.07
CA VAL A 22 23.73 22.05 -16.73
C VAL A 22 24.93 21.75 -15.86
N PHE A 23 25.05 22.46 -14.74
CA PHE A 23 26.02 22.23 -13.69
C PHE A 23 25.41 21.31 -12.63
N MET A 24 26.10 20.23 -12.31
CA MET A 24 25.62 19.28 -11.31
C MET A 24 26.75 18.63 -10.52
N GLY A 25 26.46 18.22 -9.30
CA GLY A 25 27.33 17.36 -8.51
C GLY A 25 26.97 15.89 -8.77
N TRP A 26 27.95 15.06 -9.12
CA TRP A 26 27.78 13.62 -9.26
C TRP A 26 28.85 12.88 -8.46
N LYS A 27 28.44 12.13 -7.45
CA LYS A 27 29.35 11.36 -6.57
C LYS A 27 30.55 12.20 -6.04
N GLY A 28 30.26 13.41 -5.55
CA GLY A 28 31.28 14.33 -5.04
C GLY A 28 32.07 15.11 -6.09
N LEU A 29 31.89 14.82 -7.37
CA LEU A 29 32.53 15.52 -8.48
C LEU A 29 31.62 16.59 -9.05
N LYS A 30 32.19 17.75 -9.37
CA LYS A 30 31.51 18.82 -10.10
C LYS A 30 31.58 18.52 -11.59
N THR A 31 30.44 18.45 -12.26
CA THR A 31 30.34 18.09 -13.67
C THR A 31 29.50 19.11 -14.43
N ILE A 32 29.85 19.30 -15.70
CA ILE A 32 29.05 20.06 -16.67
C ILE A 32 28.59 19.09 -17.76
N ARG A 33 27.35 19.21 -18.16
CA ARG A 33 26.80 18.51 -19.32
C ARG A 33 25.97 19.45 -20.17
N THR A 34 25.78 19.11 -21.43
CA THR A 34 24.81 19.77 -22.31
C THR A 34 23.41 19.56 -21.76
N TYR A 35 22.59 20.57 -21.82
CA TYR A 35 21.16 20.42 -21.51
C TYR A 35 20.53 19.52 -22.58
N ALA A 36 19.88 18.47 -22.13
CA ALA A 36 19.10 17.57 -23.00
C ALA A 36 17.67 17.51 -22.49
N VAL A 37 16.73 17.78 -23.36
CA VAL A 37 15.32 17.50 -23.10
C VAL A 37 15.10 16.01 -23.40
N PRO A 38 14.75 15.19 -22.41
CA PRO A 38 14.47 13.78 -22.68
C PRO A 38 13.30 13.67 -23.66
N ALA A 39 13.45 12.88 -24.71
CA ALA A 39 12.32 12.53 -25.54
C ALA A 39 11.29 11.75 -24.70
N ASN A 40 10.01 12.13 -24.84
CA ASN A 40 8.92 11.37 -24.28
C ASN A 40 8.20 10.66 -25.43
N PRO A 41 8.61 9.44 -25.80
CA PRO A 41 8.08 8.76 -26.98
C PRO A 41 6.60 8.38 -26.83
N ASN A 42 6.05 8.48 -25.60
CA ASN A 42 4.64 8.16 -25.33
C ASN A 42 4.21 6.81 -25.90
N SER A 43 5.11 5.81 -25.76
CA SER A 43 4.87 4.46 -26.28
C SER A 43 3.66 3.80 -25.62
N ALA A 44 3.03 2.83 -26.29
CA ALA A 44 1.88 2.08 -25.76
C ALA A 44 2.19 1.45 -24.38
N ALA A 45 3.40 0.92 -24.20
CA ALA A 45 3.83 0.37 -22.92
C ALA A 45 3.91 1.41 -21.80
N GLN A 46 4.40 2.62 -22.11
CA GLN A 46 4.42 3.73 -21.14
C GLN A 46 3.01 4.20 -20.81
N GLN A 47 2.11 4.26 -21.78
CA GLN A 47 0.71 4.62 -21.55
C GLN A 47 0.01 3.59 -20.67
N ALA A 48 0.23 2.28 -20.92
CA ALA A 48 -0.31 1.21 -20.11
C ALA A 48 0.15 1.32 -18.64
N GLN A 49 1.44 1.54 -18.39
CA GLN A 49 1.95 1.71 -17.02
C GLN A 49 1.41 2.96 -16.32
N ARG A 50 1.25 4.07 -17.06
CA ARG A 50 0.62 5.28 -16.53
C ARG A 50 -0.85 5.05 -16.19
N GLY A 51 -1.57 4.28 -17.03
CA GLY A 51 -2.95 3.89 -16.78
C GLY A 51 -3.09 3.06 -15.50
N ILE A 52 -2.24 2.03 -15.32
CA ILE A 52 -2.25 1.20 -14.11
C ILE A 52 -1.98 2.05 -12.85
N MET A 53 -1.02 2.97 -12.92
CA MET A 53 -0.74 3.87 -11.80
C MET A 53 -1.91 4.83 -11.55
N GLY A 54 -2.55 5.35 -12.61
CA GLY A 54 -3.75 6.18 -12.49
C GLY A 54 -4.87 5.46 -11.76
N ASN A 55 -5.18 4.22 -12.15
CA ASN A 55 -6.19 3.39 -11.51
C ASN A 55 -5.86 3.10 -10.04
N ALA A 56 -4.58 2.86 -9.71
CA ALA A 56 -4.16 2.67 -8.33
C ALA A 56 -4.38 3.93 -7.46
N VAL A 57 -4.10 5.11 -8.01
CA VAL A 57 -4.34 6.38 -7.32
C VAL A 57 -5.84 6.66 -7.16
N GLU A 58 -6.64 6.37 -8.18
CA GLU A 58 -8.10 6.50 -8.12
C GLU A 58 -8.70 5.57 -7.05
N ALA A 59 -8.28 4.32 -7.00
CA ALA A 59 -8.69 3.37 -5.98
C ALA A 59 -8.31 3.84 -4.56
N TRP A 60 -7.15 4.47 -4.36
CA TRP A 60 -6.78 5.06 -3.06
C TRP A 60 -7.68 6.23 -2.65
N HIS A 61 -8.22 6.96 -3.61
CA HIS A 61 -9.16 8.07 -3.38
C HIS A 61 -10.62 7.65 -3.45
N SER A 62 -10.90 6.35 -3.61
CA SER A 62 -12.26 5.81 -3.56
C SER A 62 -12.97 6.25 -2.27
N VAL A 63 -14.25 6.51 -2.38
CA VAL A 63 -15.11 6.88 -1.24
C VAL A 63 -15.23 5.75 -0.22
N ASN A 64 -14.97 4.52 -0.63
CA ASN A 64 -15.02 3.34 0.21
C ASN A 64 -13.81 3.23 1.15
N LEU A 65 -12.63 3.75 0.75
CA LEU A 65 -11.44 3.72 1.58
C LEU A 65 -11.49 4.82 2.65
N THR A 66 -11.81 4.42 3.85
CA THR A 66 -11.94 5.31 5.03
C THR A 66 -10.58 5.74 5.59
N GLY A 67 -10.61 6.63 6.58
CA GLY A 67 -9.40 7.00 7.33
C GLY A 67 -8.79 5.82 8.11
N ALA A 68 -9.64 4.89 8.59
CA ALA A 68 -9.19 3.67 9.27
C ALA A 68 -8.42 2.75 8.32
N ASP A 69 -8.91 2.56 7.09
CA ASP A 69 -8.25 1.76 6.07
C ASP A 69 -6.88 2.34 5.70
N LYS A 70 -6.80 3.67 5.54
CA LYS A 70 -5.53 4.37 5.27
C LYS A 70 -4.53 4.22 6.41
N THR A 71 -5.00 4.28 7.66
CA THR A 71 -4.18 4.02 8.85
C THR A 71 -3.67 2.57 8.89
N ALA A 72 -4.52 1.60 8.49
CA ALA A 72 -4.13 0.20 8.37
C ALA A 72 -3.01 0.01 7.33
N TRP A 73 -3.08 0.71 6.20
CA TRP A 73 -2.02 0.69 5.19
C TRP A 73 -0.72 1.35 5.67
N ASP A 74 -0.81 2.42 6.48
CA ASP A 74 0.37 3.03 7.10
C ASP A 74 1.03 2.08 8.11
N LEU A 75 0.23 1.31 8.86
CA LEU A 75 0.75 0.29 9.76
C LEU A 75 1.43 -0.85 8.98
N PHE A 76 0.81 -1.33 7.91
CA PHE A 76 1.42 -2.32 7.02
C PHE A 76 2.75 -1.82 6.42
N ALA A 77 2.79 -0.56 5.96
CA ALA A 77 4.01 0.03 5.42
C ALA A 77 5.18 0.04 6.43
N LYS A 78 4.89 0.23 7.72
CA LYS A 78 5.90 0.18 8.79
C LYS A 78 6.48 -1.21 9.04
N THR A 79 5.78 -2.28 8.65
CA THR A 79 6.28 -3.66 8.78
C THR A 79 7.22 -4.05 7.63
N LEU A 80 7.27 -3.26 6.57
CA LEU A 80 8.12 -3.53 5.41
C LEU A 80 9.55 -3.05 5.65
N ALA A 81 10.53 -3.79 5.11
CA ALA A 81 11.95 -3.48 5.28
C ALA A 81 12.37 -2.11 4.70
N ALA A 82 11.68 -1.63 3.67
CA ALA A 82 11.94 -0.33 3.06
C ALA A 82 10.97 0.71 3.64
N ALA A 83 11.49 1.85 4.09
CA ALA A 83 10.68 2.96 4.56
C ALA A 83 9.80 3.51 3.42
N GLN A 84 8.50 3.40 3.57
CA GLN A 84 7.50 3.89 2.62
C GLN A 84 6.21 4.30 3.33
N SER A 85 5.38 5.10 2.66
CA SER A 85 4.05 5.47 3.16
C SER A 85 3.02 4.37 2.85
N GLY A 86 1.89 4.37 3.56
CA GLY A 86 0.77 3.48 3.29
C GLY A 86 0.24 3.61 1.85
N PHE A 87 0.19 4.83 1.33
CA PHE A 87 -0.13 5.09 -0.07
C PHE A 87 0.79 4.33 -1.04
N ASN A 88 2.11 4.38 -0.83
CA ASN A 88 3.06 3.69 -1.68
C ASN A 88 2.93 2.16 -1.56
N ALA A 89 2.67 1.65 -0.35
CA ALA A 89 2.44 0.23 -0.10
C ALA A 89 1.17 -0.26 -0.82
N PHE A 90 0.08 0.51 -0.75
CA PHE A 90 -1.17 0.25 -1.46
C PHE A 90 -0.96 0.24 -2.99
N CYS A 91 -0.41 1.32 -3.56
CA CYS A 91 -0.16 1.41 -4.99
C CYS A 91 0.74 0.27 -5.49
N ARG A 92 1.78 -0.08 -4.74
CA ARG A 92 2.65 -1.22 -5.07
C ARG A 92 1.88 -2.54 -5.12
N SER A 93 1.02 -2.80 -4.13
CA SER A 93 0.17 -3.99 -4.10
C SER A 93 -0.77 -4.03 -5.31
N PHE A 94 -1.46 -2.93 -5.59
CA PHE A 94 -2.38 -2.79 -6.71
C PHE A 94 -1.69 -3.02 -8.06
N ILE A 95 -0.54 -2.37 -8.29
CA ILE A 95 0.22 -2.48 -9.55
C ILE A 95 0.72 -3.91 -9.74
N ASN A 96 1.27 -4.54 -8.69
CA ASN A 96 1.78 -5.91 -8.77
C ASN A 96 0.68 -6.90 -9.14
N LEU A 97 -0.53 -6.77 -8.59
CA LEU A 97 -1.68 -7.59 -8.94
C LEU A 97 -2.08 -7.40 -10.40
N THR A 98 -2.19 -6.15 -10.85
CA THR A 98 -2.57 -5.83 -12.24
C THR A 98 -1.53 -6.36 -13.23
N VAL A 99 -0.24 -6.22 -12.95
CA VAL A 99 0.85 -6.76 -13.77
C VAL A 99 0.85 -8.29 -13.81
N ALA A 100 0.44 -8.93 -12.71
CA ALA A 100 0.25 -10.40 -12.64
C ALA A 100 -1.01 -10.88 -13.40
N GLY A 101 -1.75 -9.99 -14.07
CA GLY A 101 -2.98 -10.32 -14.80
C GLY A 101 -4.19 -10.57 -13.90
N LYS A 102 -4.13 -10.13 -12.65
CA LYS A 102 -5.23 -10.23 -11.69
C LYS A 102 -5.98 -8.91 -11.58
N THR A 103 -7.25 -8.98 -11.21
CA THR A 103 -8.06 -7.78 -10.96
C THR A 103 -7.97 -7.43 -9.48
N PRO A 104 -7.34 -6.29 -9.11
CA PRO A 104 -7.35 -5.82 -7.74
C PRO A 104 -8.77 -5.60 -7.25
N LEU A 105 -9.06 -6.04 -6.03
CA LEU A 105 -10.36 -5.89 -5.38
C LEU A 105 -10.20 -4.92 -4.22
N GLU A 106 -11.16 -4.00 -4.07
CA GLU A 106 -11.22 -3.13 -2.90
C GLU A 106 -11.72 -3.93 -1.69
N LEU A 107 -10.95 -3.84 -0.60
CA LEU A 107 -11.32 -4.32 0.72
C LEU A 107 -11.24 -3.13 1.65
N PHE A 108 -12.33 -2.83 2.35
CA PHE A 108 -12.51 -1.60 3.10
C PHE A 108 -13.35 -1.84 4.36
N ASP A 109 -13.48 -0.79 5.19
CA ASP A 109 -14.31 -0.77 6.40
C ASP A 109 -13.92 -1.85 7.42
N GLY A 110 -12.60 -2.00 7.65
CA GLY A 110 -12.12 -2.90 8.70
C GLY A 110 -12.52 -2.43 10.08
N LYS A 111 -13.37 -3.20 10.75
CA LYS A 111 -13.95 -2.85 12.07
C LYS A 111 -14.09 -4.06 12.97
N ASP A 112 -14.16 -3.80 14.27
CA ASP A 112 -14.61 -4.76 15.28
C ASP A 112 -16.12 -4.58 15.51
N THR A 113 -16.84 -5.68 15.46
CA THR A 113 -18.29 -5.70 15.71
C THR A 113 -18.66 -6.45 16.99
N SER A 114 -17.67 -6.85 17.80
CA SER A 114 -17.91 -7.57 19.06
C SER A 114 -18.30 -6.63 20.20
N GLU A 115 -19.36 -6.97 20.91
CA GLU A 115 -19.78 -6.33 22.15
C GLU A 115 -19.52 -7.21 23.37
N VAL A 116 -18.94 -8.40 23.17
CA VAL A 116 -18.76 -9.40 24.24
C VAL A 116 -17.34 -9.35 24.75
N SER A 117 -17.20 -9.30 26.09
CA SER A 117 -15.88 -9.27 26.75
C SER A 117 -15.02 -10.48 26.38
N GLY A 118 -13.76 -10.23 26.07
CA GLY A 118 -12.81 -11.27 25.66
C GLY A 118 -13.00 -11.78 24.23
N GLN A 119 -13.80 -11.09 23.41
CA GLN A 119 -14.01 -11.40 21.99
C GLN A 119 -13.55 -10.26 21.09
N VAL A 120 -13.25 -10.60 19.85
CA VAL A 120 -13.01 -9.68 18.73
C VAL A 120 -13.70 -10.27 17.51
N ASP A 121 -14.58 -9.52 16.88
CA ASP A 121 -15.25 -9.87 15.64
C ASP A 121 -14.68 -9.00 14.50
N MET A 122 -13.57 -9.46 13.94
CA MET A 122 -12.90 -8.76 12.85
C MET A 122 -13.72 -8.86 11.57
N GLN A 123 -14.19 -7.73 11.08
CA GLN A 123 -14.99 -7.62 9.86
C GLN A 123 -14.29 -6.79 8.80
N ILE A 124 -14.49 -7.15 7.54
CA ILE A 124 -14.09 -6.41 6.35
C ILE A 124 -15.20 -6.47 5.31
N SER A 125 -15.40 -5.41 4.57
CA SER A 125 -16.39 -5.35 3.48
C SER A 125 -15.69 -5.43 2.12
N THR A 126 -16.29 -6.19 1.19
CA THR A 126 -15.86 -6.30 -0.20
C THR A 126 -17.03 -6.83 -1.06
N THR A 127 -16.75 -7.28 -2.28
CA THR A 127 -17.77 -7.90 -3.14
C THR A 127 -18.14 -9.29 -2.63
N THR A 128 -19.43 -9.66 -2.72
CA THR A 128 -19.96 -10.98 -2.35
C THR A 128 -19.30 -12.14 -3.10
N GLY A 129 -19.39 -13.35 -2.54
CA GLY A 129 -18.95 -14.58 -3.19
C GLY A 129 -17.43 -14.71 -3.34
N LYS A 130 -16.64 -14.10 -2.43
CA LYS A 130 -15.19 -14.22 -2.41
C LYS A 130 -14.73 -15.17 -1.31
N ALA A 131 -13.63 -15.86 -1.54
CA ALA A 131 -12.94 -16.55 -0.47
C ALA A 131 -11.93 -15.57 0.15
N VAL A 132 -12.13 -15.24 1.43
CA VAL A 132 -11.30 -14.32 2.18
C VAL A 132 -10.63 -15.06 3.33
N SER A 133 -9.31 -14.95 3.43
CA SER A 133 -8.55 -15.39 4.59
C SER A 133 -8.13 -14.20 5.44
N VAL A 134 -8.05 -14.40 6.73
CA VAL A 134 -7.53 -13.42 7.69
C VAL A 134 -6.23 -13.95 8.30
N LYS A 135 -5.17 -13.15 8.22
CA LYS A 135 -3.92 -13.37 8.94
C LYS A 135 -3.95 -12.49 10.18
N TRP A 136 -3.67 -13.07 11.34
CA TRP A 136 -3.75 -12.31 12.58
C TRP A 136 -2.64 -12.68 13.57
N GLY A 137 -2.36 -11.78 14.49
CA GLY A 137 -1.35 -11.94 15.53
C GLY A 137 -1.40 -10.83 16.57
N GLU A 138 -0.56 -10.93 17.58
CA GLU A 138 -0.45 -9.94 18.68
C GLU A 138 0.55 -8.82 18.37
N SER A 139 1.21 -8.89 17.20
CA SER A 139 2.16 -7.88 16.74
C SER A 139 1.96 -7.63 15.24
N PRO A 140 2.02 -6.38 14.78
CA PRO A 140 1.84 -6.05 13.35
C PRO A 140 2.92 -6.65 12.46
N GLY A 141 4.13 -6.92 12.99
CA GLY A 141 5.23 -7.56 12.26
C GLY A 141 5.17 -9.09 12.26
N SER A 142 4.23 -9.72 12.97
CA SER A 142 4.14 -11.18 13.13
C SER A 142 2.69 -11.66 13.14
N LEU A 143 2.10 -11.78 11.96
CA LEU A 143 0.76 -12.34 11.76
C LEU A 143 0.89 -13.86 11.50
N ILE A 144 1.09 -14.62 12.58
CA ILE A 144 1.43 -16.05 12.51
C ILE A 144 0.24 -16.98 12.29
N ASN A 145 -0.96 -16.52 12.61
CA ASN A 145 -2.17 -17.31 12.46
C ASN A 145 -2.84 -16.98 11.13
N THR A 146 -3.45 -17.99 10.51
CA THR A 146 -4.23 -17.80 9.29
C THR A 146 -5.52 -18.58 9.40
N ASP A 147 -6.63 -17.90 9.24
CA ASP A 147 -7.98 -18.45 9.30
C ASP A 147 -8.79 -18.01 8.09
N THR A 148 -9.93 -18.66 7.87
CA THR A 148 -10.91 -18.23 6.87
C THR A 148 -11.90 -17.26 7.50
N ALA A 149 -12.17 -16.14 6.83
CA ALA A 149 -13.27 -15.25 7.16
C ALA A 149 -14.54 -15.74 6.46
N ALA A 150 -15.61 -15.92 7.22
CA ALA A 150 -16.91 -16.32 6.68
C ALA A 150 -17.67 -15.09 6.18
N GLU A 151 -18.38 -15.21 5.06
CA GLU A 151 -19.30 -14.19 4.58
C GLU A 151 -20.53 -14.15 5.49
N ASP A 152 -20.92 -12.95 5.93
CA ASP A 152 -22.08 -12.71 6.77
C ASP A 152 -23.31 -12.45 5.90
N GLY A 153 -24.06 -13.50 5.63
CA GLY A 153 -25.14 -13.44 4.66
C GLY A 153 -24.61 -13.15 3.25
N GLU A 154 -25.38 -12.63 2.36
CA GLU A 154 -24.97 -12.25 1.01
C GLU A 154 -24.67 -10.74 0.92
N THR A 155 -24.05 -10.18 1.97
CA THR A 155 -23.83 -8.73 2.09
C THR A 155 -22.48 -8.26 1.57
N GLY A 156 -21.53 -9.20 1.37
CA GLY A 156 -20.13 -8.89 1.05
C GLY A 156 -19.30 -8.51 2.29
N ASP A 157 -19.86 -8.71 3.49
CA ASP A 157 -19.14 -8.55 4.74
C ASP A 157 -18.55 -9.89 5.16
N TYR A 158 -17.26 -9.90 5.44
CA TYR A 158 -16.51 -11.10 5.83
C TYR A 158 -16.06 -10.95 7.26
N LYS A 159 -16.41 -11.93 8.10
CA LYS A 159 -16.17 -11.91 9.54
C LYS A 159 -15.27 -13.06 9.98
N LYS A 160 -14.44 -12.79 10.97
CA LYS A 160 -13.74 -13.80 11.77
C LYS A 160 -13.83 -13.43 13.23
N GLN A 161 -14.51 -14.29 13.99
CA GLN A 161 -14.57 -14.17 15.45
C GLN A 161 -13.38 -14.86 16.11
N LEU A 162 -12.78 -14.18 17.07
CA LEU A 162 -11.82 -14.75 18.01
C LEU A 162 -12.39 -14.63 19.43
N THR A 163 -12.31 -15.72 20.18
CA THR A 163 -12.81 -15.82 21.56
C THR A 163 -11.69 -16.15 22.55
N GLY A 164 -11.94 -15.94 23.84
CA GLY A 164 -10.98 -16.29 24.89
C GLY A 164 -9.71 -15.43 24.89
N LYS A 165 -9.81 -14.20 24.42
CA LYS A 165 -8.72 -13.23 24.43
C LYS A 165 -8.79 -12.37 25.69
N THR A 166 -7.65 -11.81 26.09
CA THR A 166 -7.59 -10.91 27.24
C THR A 166 -8.25 -9.58 26.87
N PRO A 167 -9.29 -9.14 27.63
CA PRO A 167 -9.92 -7.85 27.41
C PRO A 167 -8.91 -6.70 27.41
N GLY A 168 -9.04 -5.77 26.45
CA GLY A 168 -8.14 -4.64 26.27
C GLY A 168 -6.79 -4.98 25.57
N SER A 169 -6.51 -6.25 25.26
CA SER A 169 -5.35 -6.60 24.46
C SER A 169 -5.54 -6.19 22.99
N LYS A 170 -4.43 -6.00 22.29
CA LYS A 170 -4.44 -5.63 20.87
C LYS A 170 -4.22 -6.85 19.99
N ILE A 171 -5.02 -6.96 18.94
CA ILE A 171 -4.89 -7.96 17.90
C ILE A 171 -4.72 -7.24 16.58
N TYR A 172 -3.77 -7.69 15.79
CA TYR A 172 -3.49 -7.15 14.46
C TYR A 172 -3.95 -8.15 13.42
N ALA A 173 -4.66 -7.69 12.41
CA ALA A 173 -5.17 -8.56 11.36
C ALA A 173 -5.06 -7.94 9.97
N GLN A 174 -4.85 -8.79 8.98
CA GLN A 174 -4.81 -8.47 7.56
C GLN A 174 -5.70 -9.45 6.81
N PHE A 175 -6.61 -8.94 6.00
CA PHE A 175 -7.45 -9.76 5.15
C PHE A 175 -6.83 -9.91 3.77
N VAL A 176 -6.95 -11.10 3.19
CA VAL A 176 -6.41 -11.44 1.88
C VAL A 176 -7.43 -12.26 1.11
N VAL A 177 -7.75 -11.84 -0.10
CA VAL A 177 -8.62 -12.59 -1.01
C VAL A 177 -7.83 -13.76 -1.61
N THR A 178 -8.43 -14.95 -1.61
CA THR A 178 -7.84 -16.18 -2.16
C THR A 178 -8.51 -16.65 -3.45
N THR A 179 -9.64 -16.05 -3.84
CA THR A 179 -10.34 -16.35 -5.11
C THR A 179 -9.44 -16.04 -6.30
N GLU A 180 -9.28 -16.97 -7.25
CA GLU A 180 -8.27 -16.91 -8.33
C GLU A 180 -8.16 -15.58 -9.06
N ALA A 181 -9.26 -15.01 -9.54
CA ALA A 181 -9.27 -13.75 -10.29
C ALA A 181 -8.76 -12.54 -9.48
N ASN A 182 -8.94 -12.57 -8.16
CA ASN A 182 -8.60 -11.49 -7.23
C ASN A 182 -7.54 -11.91 -6.20
N ALA A 183 -6.97 -13.13 -6.33
CA ALA A 183 -6.06 -13.69 -5.34
C ALA A 183 -4.85 -12.80 -5.10
N GLY A 184 -4.62 -12.46 -3.83
CA GLY A 184 -3.58 -11.53 -3.41
C GLY A 184 -4.06 -10.09 -3.21
N SER A 185 -5.34 -9.76 -3.53
CA SER A 185 -5.93 -8.50 -3.06
C SER A 185 -5.98 -8.54 -1.54
N GLN A 186 -5.45 -7.51 -0.91
CA GLN A 186 -5.25 -7.50 0.55
C GLN A 186 -5.56 -6.13 1.13
N THR A 187 -5.84 -6.11 2.43
CA THR A 187 -5.92 -4.89 3.22
C THR A 187 -4.55 -4.46 3.74
N GLY A 188 -4.50 -3.29 4.35
CA GLY A 188 -3.48 -2.98 5.34
C GLY A 188 -3.60 -3.87 6.58
N ILE A 189 -2.83 -3.58 7.62
CA ILE A 189 -2.94 -4.25 8.93
C ILE A 189 -3.80 -3.39 9.84
N TYR A 190 -4.94 -3.92 10.24
CA TYR A 190 -5.81 -3.29 11.23
C TYR A 190 -5.37 -3.63 12.64
N GLU A 191 -5.52 -2.68 13.53
CA GLU A 191 -5.40 -2.87 14.96
C GLU A 191 -6.80 -2.98 15.56
N PHE A 192 -7.11 -4.10 16.18
CA PHE A 192 -8.34 -4.35 16.91
C PHE A 192 -8.04 -4.41 18.42
N VAL A 193 -8.92 -3.86 19.23
CA VAL A 193 -8.82 -3.93 20.68
C VAL A 193 -9.87 -4.90 21.17
N VAL A 194 -9.45 -5.95 21.89
CA VAL A 194 -10.39 -6.96 22.43
C VAL A 194 -11.39 -6.30 23.35
N SER A 195 -12.68 -6.53 23.11
CA SER A 195 -13.76 -5.91 23.87
C SER A 195 -13.63 -6.20 25.37
N ALA A 196 -13.91 -5.19 26.19
CA ALA A 196 -13.95 -5.30 27.64
C ALA A 196 -15.36 -5.61 28.20
N GLY A 197 -16.39 -5.59 27.30
CA GLY A 197 -17.81 -5.78 27.64
C GLY A 197 -18.46 -4.48 28.04
#